data_fd53e8c5caac1b338811668d3c0e3c59
#
_entry.id   fd53e8c5caac1b338811668d3c0e3c59
#
_cell.length_a   1.000
_cell.length_b   1.000
_cell.length_c   1.000
_cell.angle_alpha   90.00
_cell.angle_beta   90.00
_cell.angle_gamma   90.00
#
_symmetry.space_group_name_H-M   'P 1'
#
loop_
_entity.id
_entity.type
_entity.pdbx_description
1 polymer ?
#
loop_
_entity_poly.entity_id
_entity_poly.type
_entity_poly.pdbx_seq_one_letter_code
_entity_poly.pdbx_strand_id
1 'polypeptide(L)'
;MFVYQERFLVGTTVKIKDREYLCDFLKSWRFHHPITPEQVGSAGQLDVVRKVGFYHGGDVLYELEDAPGIWHEQCLQAASRE
;
A
#
# COMPACT_ATOMS: atom_id res chain seq x y z
N MET A 1 21.62 -9.29 -11.01
CA MET A 1 21.28 -7.89 -10.81
C MET A 1 19.82 -7.74 -10.40
N PHE A 2 19.58 -6.89 -9.42
CA PHE A 2 18.21 -6.67 -8.96
C PHE A 2 17.66 -5.41 -9.57
N VAL A 3 16.41 -5.49 -9.94
CA VAL A 3 15.67 -4.33 -10.41
C VAL A 3 14.41 -4.25 -9.56
N TYR A 4 14.27 -3.17 -8.82
CA TYR A 4 13.05 -2.93 -8.09
C TYR A 4 11.99 -2.51 -9.08
N GLN A 5 10.86 -3.16 -9.03
CA GLN A 5 9.80 -2.89 -9.96
C GLN A 5 8.49 -2.80 -9.20
N GLU A 6 7.80 -1.70 -9.40
CA GLU A 6 6.52 -1.53 -8.75
C GLU A 6 5.50 -2.45 -9.39
N ARG A 7 4.61 -2.96 -8.55
CA ARG A 7 3.52 -3.80 -8.99
C ARG A 7 2.38 -2.98 -9.58
N PHE A 8 2.22 -1.77 -9.07
CA PHE A 8 1.15 -0.87 -9.49
C PHE A 8 1.76 0.43 -9.98
N LEU A 9 1.48 0.79 -11.21
CA LEU A 9 1.99 2.02 -11.79
C LEU A 9 1.16 3.21 -11.34
N VAL A 10 1.76 4.39 -11.38
CA VAL A 10 1.04 5.63 -11.13
C VAL A 10 -0.17 5.68 -12.06
N GLY A 11 -1.33 6.04 -11.50
CA GLY A 11 -2.57 6.07 -12.24
C GLY A 11 -3.38 4.79 -12.18
N THR A 12 -2.81 3.73 -11.60
CA THR A 12 -3.51 2.46 -11.48
C THR A 12 -4.50 2.51 -10.33
N THR A 13 -5.67 1.95 -10.53
CA THR A 13 -6.64 1.80 -9.45
C THR A 13 -6.30 0.55 -8.65
N VAL A 14 -6.22 0.72 -7.35
CA VAL A 14 -5.91 -0.38 -6.44
C VAL A 14 -6.99 -0.45 -5.38
N LYS A 15 -7.04 -1.57 -4.68
CA LYS A 15 -7.92 -1.73 -3.54
C LYS A 15 -7.07 -1.93 -2.30
N ILE A 16 -7.35 -1.15 -1.27
CA ILE A 16 -6.70 -1.31 0.00
C ILE A 16 -7.22 -2.59 0.64
N LYS A 17 -6.31 -3.40 1.20
CA LYS A 17 -6.69 -4.66 1.81
C LYS A 17 -7.70 -4.44 2.91
N ASP A 18 -8.34 -5.52 3.34
CA ASP A 18 -9.41 -5.39 4.30
C ASP A 18 -8.87 -5.08 5.70
N ARG A 19 -9.80 -4.77 6.60
CA ARG A 19 -9.44 -4.33 7.94
C ARG A 19 -8.65 -5.36 8.71
N GLU A 20 -9.02 -6.62 8.57
CA GLU A 20 -8.33 -7.68 9.31
C GLU A 20 -6.87 -7.78 8.87
N TYR A 21 -6.64 -7.72 7.57
CA TYR A 21 -5.28 -7.75 7.05
C TYR A 21 -4.46 -6.56 7.55
N LEU A 22 -5.05 -5.36 7.50
CA LEU A 22 -4.34 -4.16 7.92
C LEU A 22 -4.04 -4.19 9.42
N CYS A 23 -4.96 -4.70 10.22
CA CYS A 23 -4.73 -4.80 11.65
C CYS A 23 -3.58 -5.77 11.95
N ASP A 24 -3.56 -6.91 11.25
CA ASP A 24 -2.47 -7.86 11.42
C ASP A 24 -1.14 -7.27 10.98
N PHE A 25 -1.15 -6.54 9.88
CA PHE A 25 0.05 -5.86 9.41
C PHE A 25 0.55 -4.86 10.45
N LEU A 26 -0.35 -4.05 10.99
CA LEU A 26 0.00 -3.05 11.98
C LEU A 26 0.63 -3.67 13.22
N LYS A 27 0.11 -4.83 13.64
CA LYS A 27 0.64 -5.51 14.82
C LYS A 27 2.00 -6.14 14.58
N SER A 28 2.23 -6.67 13.39
CA SER A 28 3.41 -7.48 13.13
C SER A 28 4.56 -6.73 12.50
N TRP A 29 4.29 -5.59 11.86
CA TRP A 29 5.33 -4.86 11.16
C TRP A 29 6.22 -4.12 12.17
N ARG A 30 7.51 -4.38 12.10
CA ARG A 30 8.46 -3.84 13.06
C ARG A 30 9.50 -2.93 12.44
N PHE A 31 9.33 -2.62 11.16
CA PHE A 31 10.37 -1.92 10.42
C PHE A 31 9.92 -0.50 10.11
N HIS A 32 10.53 0.08 9.10
CA HIS A 32 10.26 1.46 8.70
C HIS A 32 8.86 1.60 8.09
N HIS A 33 8.36 2.80 8.14
CA HIS A 33 7.11 3.19 7.49
C HIS A 33 5.94 2.28 7.85
N PRO A 34 5.71 2.02 9.13
CA PRO A 34 4.52 1.24 9.48
C PRO A 34 3.27 2.03 9.14
N ILE A 35 2.19 1.32 8.88
CA ILE A 35 0.92 2.02 8.70
C ILE A 35 0.43 2.50 10.06
N THR A 36 -0.53 3.42 10.05
CA THR A 36 -1.06 4.00 11.27
C THR A 36 -2.48 3.51 11.50
N PRO A 37 -2.99 3.65 12.72
CA PRO A 37 -4.40 3.28 12.96
C PRO A 37 -5.37 4.01 12.06
N GLU A 38 -5.06 5.25 11.68
CA GLU A 38 -5.92 6.00 10.77
C GLU A 38 -6.00 5.32 9.41
N GLN A 39 -4.91 4.71 8.97
CA GLN A 39 -4.92 4.04 7.67
C GLN A 39 -5.83 2.83 7.66
N VAL A 40 -6.03 2.19 8.81
CA VAL A 40 -6.94 1.06 8.90
C VAL A 40 -8.36 1.50 8.55
N GLY A 41 -8.68 2.76 8.80
CA GLY A 41 -9.99 3.30 8.45
C GLY A 41 -10.27 3.34 6.97
N SER A 42 -9.25 3.20 6.13
CA SER A 42 -9.42 3.18 4.68
C SER A 42 -9.52 1.77 4.12
N ALA A 43 -9.60 0.76 4.98
CA ALA A 43 -9.64 -0.63 4.54
C ALA A 43 -10.75 -0.87 3.53
N GLY A 44 -10.42 -1.59 2.47
CA GLY A 44 -11.39 -1.97 1.45
C GLY A 44 -11.71 -0.90 0.43
N GLN A 45 -11.14 0.30 0.57
CA GLN A 45 -11.43 1.37 -0.37
C GLN A 45 -10.66 1.20 -1.67
N LEU A 46 -11.27 1.65 -2.74
CA LEU A 46 -10.58 1.79 -4.02
C LEU A 46 -9.90 3.15 -4.05
N ASP A 47 -8.72 3.19 -4.63
CA ASP A 47 -7.96 4.44 -4.73
C ASP A 47 -7.04 4.34 -5.92
N VAL A 48 -6.36 5.43 -6.21
CA VAL A 48 -5.48 5.51 -7.38
C VAL A 48 -4.08 5.80 -6.91
N VAL A 49 -3.11 5.10 -7.49
CA VAL A 49 -1.71 5.32 -7.15
C VAL A 49 -1.28 6.68 -7.67
N ARG A 50 -0.80 7.52 -6.75
CA ARG A 50 -0.32 8.85 -7.09
C ARG A 50 1.19 8.90 -7.22
N LYS A 51 1.89 8.13 -6.40
CA LYS A 51 3.34 8.16 -6.37
C LYS A 51 3.87 6.82 -5.93
N VAL A 52 5.01 6.44 -6.49
CA VAL A 52 5.70 5.19 -6.13
C VAL A 52 7.07 5.54 -5.62
N GLY A 53 7.47 4.93 -4.53
CA GLY A 53 8.80 5.10 -3.98
C GLY A 53 9.41 3.75 -3.64
N PHE A 54 10.75 3.72 -3.65
CA PHE A 54 11.48 2.50 -3.34
C PHE A 54 12.33 2.74 -2.11
N TYR A 55 12.37 1.75 -1.25
CA TYR A 55 13.15 1.83 -0.04
C TYR A 55 14.32 0.87 -0.13
N HIS A 56 15.38 1.16 0.61
CA HIS A 56 16.64 0.43 0.52
C HIS A 56 16.50 -1.08 0.65
N GLY A 57 15.57 -1.54 1.44
CA GLY A 57 15.40 -2.96 1.65
C GLY A 57 14.65 -3.67 0.53
N GLY A 58 14.31 -2.95 -0.52
CA GLY A 58 13.56 -3.53 -1.61
C GLY A 58 12.06 -3.37 -1.48
N ASP A 59 11.62 -2.67 -0.47
CA ASP A 59 10.19 -2.41 -0.30
C ASP A 59 9.73 -1.37 -1.29
N VAL A 60 8.57 -1.59 -1.87
CA VAL A 60 7.92 -0.64 -2.74
C VAL A 60 6.81 0.02 -1.95
N LEU A 61 6.84 1.34 -1.91
CA LEU A 61 5.90 2.13 -1.12
C LEU A 61 5.08 3.01 -2.05
N TYR A 62 3.85 3.27 -1.66
CA TYR A 62 2.91 3.99 -2.51
C TYR A 62 2.26 5.11 -1.74
N GLU A 63 1.98 6.20 -2.47
CA GLU A 63 1.05 7.23 -2.00
C GLU A 63 -0.17 7.17 -2.89
N LEU A 64 -1.33 7.27 -2.29
CA LEU A 64 -2.60 7.21 -3.01
C LEU A 64 -3.23 8.59 -3.07
N GLU A 65 -4.18 8.77 -3.97
CA GLU A 65 -4.77 10.10 -4.17
C GLU A 65 -5.62 10.55 -2.99
N ASP A 66 -6.39 9.64 -2.43
CA ASP A 66 -7.34 10.02 -1.37
C ASP A 66 -6.92 9.54 -0.01
N ALA A 67 -6.52 8.29 0.11
CA ALA A 67 -6.14 7.73 1.40
C ALA A 67 -4.77 8.26 1.80
N PRO A 68 -4.65 8.88 2.97
CA PRO A 68 -3.38 9.49 3.37
C PRO A 68 -2.37 8.46 3.83
N GLY A 69 -1.11 8.88 3.86
CA GLY A 69 -0.03 8.07 4.41
C GLY A 69 0.73 7.31 3.35
N ILE A 70 1.70 6.55 3.83
CA ILE A 70 2.55 5.73 2.98
C ILE A 70 2.04 4.30 3.07
N TRP A 71 1.86 3.64 1.92
CA TRP A 71 1.29 2.31 1.86
C TRP A 71 2.31 1.31 1.34
N HIS A 72 2.50 0.22 2.07
CA HIS A 72 3.31 -0.88 1.58
C HIS A 72 2.57 -1.62 0.47
N GLU A 73 3.33 -2.15 -0.47
CA GLU A 73 2.73 -2.87 -1.59
C GLU A 73 1.85 -4.01 -1.13
N GLN A 74 2.24 -4.68 -0.06
CA GLN A 74 1.46 -5.81 0.42
C GLN A 74 0.14 -5.41 1.07
N CYS A 75 -0.05 -4.12 1.36
CA CYS A 75 -1.33 -3.64 1.87
C CYS A 75 -2.31 -3.29 0.76
N LEU A 76 -1.89 -3.39 -0.48
CA LEU A 76 -2.70 -3.06 -1.64
C LEU A 76 -2.87 -4.28 -2.51
N GLN A 77 -3.94 -4.30 -3.28
CA GLN A 77 -4.17 -5.37 -4.25
C GLN A 77 -4.77 -4.77 -5.51
N ALA A 78 -4.65 -5.49 -6.61
CA ALA A 78 -5.21 -5.04 -7.87
C ALA A 78 -6.72 -4.91 -7.71
N ALA A 79 -7.27 -3.82 -8.26
CA ALA A 79 -8.73 -3.66 -8.24
C ALA A 79 -9.34 -4.70 -9.16
N SER A 80 -10.42 -5.31 -8.69
CA SER A 80 -11.14 -6.28 -9.48
C SER A 80 -11.84 -5.61 -10.62
N ARG A 81 -11.85 -6.25 -11.77
CA ARG A 81 -12.59 -5.69 -12.86
C ARG A 81 -13.68 -6.62 -13.17
N GLU A 82 -14.52 -6.38 -13.34
CA GLU A 82 -15.46 -7.33 -13.61
C GLU A 82 -16.19 -7.33 -14.30
#